data_c3abf7e3881c32944a698ab6eb8e33c8
#
_entry.id   c3abf7e3881c32944a698ab6eb8e33c8
#
_cell.length_a   1.000
_cell.length_b   1.000
_cell.length_c   1.000
_cell.angle_alpha   90.00
_cell.angle_beta   90.00
_cell.angle_gamma   90.00
#
_symmetry.space_group_name_H-M   'P 1'
#
loop_
_entity.id
_entity.type
_entity.pdbx_description
1 polymer ?
#
loop_
_entity_poly.entity_id
_entity_poly.type
_entity_poly.pdbx_seq_one_letter_code
_entity_poly.pdbx_strand_id
1 'polypeptide(L)'
;ISVDKTPIVDPDVGLNASIRIVNQQTVSKEKLLESGSATSEMLEFLTACIRYGVSVCIAGSTGSGKTTIMAWLLSQVPNNRRLITIEEGSREFDLVRRDENGRIANSVVHLLTRPHENPALNINQDFLLERVLRKHPDVIGVGEMRSAAESLAAAESSRTGHTVCTTIHSNSCASTYRRMMTLAKRKYMMSDEVLMQIMVEAYPIVVYTKQLEDRSRKIMEIIEGEGYEDGRLIYRSLYKYEVADNTIDENGEPHVVGRHRKGDD
;
A
#
# COMPACT_ATOMS: atom_id res chain seq x y z
N ILE A 1 -20.08 5.09 -4.90
CA ILE A 1 -21.40 4.87 -4.29
C ILE A 1 -21.79 3.43 -4.60
N SER A 2 -22.10 2.64 -3.59
CA SER A 2 -22.72 1.32 -3.72
C SER A 2 -24.14 1.41 -3.20
N VAL A 3 -25.09 0.86 -3.95
CA VAL A 3 -26.51 0.92 -3.58
C VAL A 3 -27.09 -0.47 -3.74
N ASP A 4 -27.66 -0.96 -2.67
CA ASP A 4 -28.37 -2.23 -2.62
C ASP A 4 -29.85 -1.98 -2.35
N LYS A 5 -30.73 -2.72 -3.04
CA LYS A 5 -32.18 -2.66 -2.88
C LYS A 5 -32.77 -4.07 -2.76
N THR A 6 -34.05 -4.16 -2.50
CA THR A 6 -34.76 -5.42 -2.53
C THR A 6 -34.54 -6.18 -3.85
N PRO A 7 -34.27 -7.52 -3.84
CA PRO A 7 -34.36 -8.44 -2.69
C PRO A 7 -33.07 -8.63 -1.86
N ILE A 8 -31.98 -7.88 -2.13
CA ILE A 8 -30.72 -7.99 -1.39
C ILE A 8 -30.87 -7.37 0.01
N VAL A 9 -31.63 -6.28 0.10
CA VAL A 9 -31.96 -5.60 1.35
C VAL A 9 -33.38 -5.96 1.76
N ASP A 10 -33.60 -6.16 3.06
CA ASP A 10 -34.89 -6.41 3.63
C ASP A 10 -35.91 -5.33 3.21
N PRO A 11 -37.15 -5.70 2.80
CA PRO A 11 -38.19 -4.76 2.40
C PRO A 11 -38.48 -3.66 3.43
N ASP A 12 -38.37 -3.96 4.73
CA ASP A 12 -38.62 -3.00 5.81
C ASP A 12 -37.52 -1.93 5.89
N VAL A 13 -36.29 -2.22 5.41
CA VAL A 13 -35.16 -1.27 5.29
C VAL A 13 -35.23 -0.50 3.98
N GLY A 14 -35.72 -1.14 2.93
CA GLY A 14 -35.95 -0.57 1.60
C GLY A 14 -34.70 -0.38 0.76
N LEU A 15 -33.77 0.49 1.17
CA LEU A 15 -32.56 0.83 0.42
C LEU A 15 -31.37 1.04 1.35
N ASN A 16 -30.25 0.41 1.01
CA ASN A 16 -28.96 0.65 1.64
C ASN A 16 -28.02 1.36 0.66
N ALA A 17 -27.44 2.49 1.05
CA ALA A 17 -26.46 3.20 0.25
C ALA A 17 -25.17 3.44 1.03
N SER A 18 -24.05 3.01 0.46
CA SER A 18 -22.72 3.31 0.97
C SER A 18 -22.03 4.33 0.07
N ILE A 19 -21.68 5.49 0.63
CA ILE A 19 -21.04 6.59 -0.10
C ILE A 19 -19.60 6.73 0.42
N ARG A 20 -18.63 6.36 -0.41
CA ARG A 20 -17.22 6.65 -0.12
C ARG A 20 -16.90 8.07 -0.58
N ILE A 21 -16.60 8.93 0.37
CA ILE A 21 -16.08 10.28 0.08
C ILE A 21 -14.57 10.15 -0.07
N VAL A 22 -14.09 10.35 -1.29
CA VAL A 22 -12.65 10.38 -1.57
C VAL A 22 -12.16 11.81 -1.32
N ASN A 23 -11.49 11.99 -0.19
CA ASN A 23 -10.87 13.27 0.12
C ASN A 23 -9.40 13.19 -0.35
N GLN A 24 -9.08 13.87 -1.44
CA GLN A 24 -7.73 13.93 -2.03
C GLN A 24 -6.79 14.83 -1.19
N GLN A 25 -6.80 14.70 0.12
CA GLN A 25 -5.89 15.47 0.93
C GLN A 25 -4.46 14.95 0.79
N THR A 26 -3.57 15.84 0.39
CA THR A 26 -2.14 15.59 0.47
C THR A 26 -1.77 15.41 1.93
N VAL A 27 -1.30 14.23 2.29
CA VAL A 27 -0.83 13.97 3.65
C VAL A 27 0.59 14.52 3.75
N SER A 28 0.79 15.47 4.65
CA SER A 28 2.10 16.05 4.90
C SER A 28 2.93 15.20 5.90
N LYS A 29 4.26 15.35 5.84
CA LYS A 29 5.18 14.75 6.82
C LYS A 29 4.79 15.15 8.24
N GLU A 30 4.44 16.43 8.45
CA GLU A 30 4.07 17.00 9.75
C GLU A 30 2.87 16.27 10.36
N LYS A 31 1.82 16.04 9.58
CA LYS A 31 0.63 15.30 10.07
C LYS A 31 0.95 13.87 10.50
N LEU A 32 1.86 13.18 9.81
CA LEU A 32 2.29 11.83 10.21
C LEU A 32 3.11 11.85 11.49
N LEU A 33 3.92 12.89 11.70
CA LEU A 33 4.70 13.09 12.92
C LEU A 33 3.80 13.49 14.10
N GLU A 34 2.94 14.48 13.94
CA GLU A 34 2.02 15.00 14.98
C GLU A 34 1.06 13.91 15.48
N SER A 35 0.56 13.06 14.57
CA SER A 35 -0.28 11.91 14.95
C SER A 35 0.51 10.76 15.59
N GLY A 36 1.84 10.87 15.63
CA GLY A 36 2.72 9.79 16.08
C GLY A 36 2.58 8.51 15.25
N SER A 37 2.13 8.63 13.99
CA SER A 37 1.98 7.47 13.09
C SER A 37 3.33 6.89 12.68
N ALA A 38 4.37 7.75 12.59
CA ALA A 38 5.74 7.41 12.26
C ALA A 38 6.71 8.38 12.93
N THR A 39 7.99 8.03 12.98
CA THR A 39 9.08 8.94 13.35
C THR A 39 9.71 9.61 12.13
N SER A 40 10.46 10.71 12.33
CA SER A 40 11.18 11.38 11.23
C SER A 40 12.16 10.42 10.57
N GLU A 41 12.88 9.63 11.35
CA GLU A 41 13.85 8.64 10.86
C GLU A 41 13.21 7.59 9.94
N MET A 42 12.03 7.06 10.33
CA MET A 42 11.28 6.11 9.50
C MET A 42 10.84 6.74 8.17
N LEU A 43 10.35 7.96 8.21
CA LEU A 43 9.91 8.69 7.01
C LEU A 43 11.09 9.04 6.09
N GLU A 44 12.23 9.39 6.63
CA GLU A 44 13.48 9.63 5.89
C GLU A 44 13.99 8.35 5.24
N PHE A 45 13.98 7.23 5.97
CA PHE A 45 14.31 5.91 5.44
C PHE A 45 13.40 5.53 4.26
N LEU A 46 12.08 5.62 4.42
CA LEU A 46 11.13 5.29 3.35
C LEU A 46 11.28 6.23 2.14
N THR A 47 11.57 7.51 2.38
CA THR A 47 11.89 8.47 1.31
C THR A 47 13.14 8.05 0.54
N ALA A 48 14.18 7.60 1.25
CA ALA A 48 15.40 7.09 0.64
C ALA A 48 15.10 5.84 -0.21
N CYS A 49 14.27 4.89 0.28
CA CYS A 49 13.86 3.72 -0.49
C CYS A 49 13.30 4.11 -1.86
N ILE A 50 12.33 5.00 -1.93
CA ILE A 50 11.74 5.45 -3.20
C ILE A 50 12.75 6.20 -4.08
N ARG A 51 13.58 7.04 -3.49
CA ARG A 51 14.60 7.80 -4.25
C ARG A 51 15.68 6.92 -4.85
N TYR A 52 16.05 5.84 -4.18
CA TYR A 52 17.06 4.88 -4.66
C TYR A 52 16.49 3.68 -5.41
N GLY A 53 15.19 3.66 -5.68
CA GLY A 53 14.58 2.62 -6.51
C GLY A 53 14.25 1.34 -5.76
N VAL A 54 14.10 1.39 -4.44
CA VAL A 54 13.72 0.24 -3.62
C VAL A 54 12.19 0.16 -3.56
N SER A 55 11.64 -0.97 -3.95
CA SER A 55 10.19 -1.22 -3.91
C SER A 55 9.69 -1.42 -2.49
N VAL A 56 8.49 -0.91 -2.21
CA VAL A 56 7.88 -0.93 -0.89
C VAL A 56 6.46 -1.49 -0.96
N CYS A 57 6.15 -2.46 -0.10
CA CYS A 57 4.80 -2.93 0.11
C CYS A 57 4.26 -2.46 1.46
N ILE A 58 3.07 -1.85 1.46
CA ILE A 58 2.42 -1.35 2.67
C ILE A 58 1.24 -2.26 3.02
N ALA A 59 1.35 -2.94 4.13
CA ALA A 59 0.39 -3.92 4.63
C ALA A 59 -0.45 -3.39 5.79
N GLY A 60 -1.63 -3.95 5.98
CA GLY A 60 -2.49 -3.65 7.12
C GLY A 60 -3.96 -3.95 6.84
N SER A 61 -4.79 -3.86 7.87
CA SER A 61 -6.25 -4.03 7.76
C SER A 61 -6.93 -2.83 7.09
N THR A 62 -8.23 -2.93 6.85
CA THR A 62 -9.05 -1.78 6.40
C THR A 62 -8.98 -0.65 7.44
N GLY A 63 -8.82 0.59 6.97
CA GLY A 63 -8.76 1.76 7.85
C GLY A 63 -7.43 1.97 8.58
N SER A 64 -6.42 1.10 8.39
CA SER A 64 -5.12 1.19 9.08
C SER A 64 -4.20 2.33 8.59
N GLY A 65 -4.55 3.01 7.50
CA GLY A 65 -3.77 4.11 6.94
C GLY A 65 -2.82 3.74 5.80
N LYS A 66 -2.92 2.53 5.21
CA LYS A 66 -2.09 2.09 4.08
C LYS A 66 -2.04 3.11 2.94
N THR A 67 -3.22 3.47 2.43
CA THR A 67 -3.35 4.43 1.32
C THR A 67 -2.77 5.79 1.68
N THR A 68 -2.89 6.22 2.93
CA THR A 68 -2.33 7.47 3.46
C THR A 68 -0.80 7.46 3.41
N ILE A 69 -0.18 6.39 3.93
CA ILE A 69 1.29 6.22 3.89
C ILE A 69 1.77 6.10 2.44
N MET A 70 1.06 5.35 1.60
CA MET A 70 1.40 5.22 0.18
C MET A 70 1.32 6.57 -0.55
N ALA A 71 0.24 7.34 -0.35
CA ALA A 71 0.09 8.66 -0.95
C ALA A 71 1.24 9.59 -0.56
N TRP A 72 1.58 9.61 0.74
CA TRP A 72 2.73 10.38 1.22
C TRP A 72 4.04 9.89 0.58
N LEU A 73 4.27 8.58 0.54
CA LEU A 73 5.49 8.01 -0.02
C LEU A 73 5.65 8.30 -1.51
N LEU A 74 4.58 8.15 -2.30
CA LEU A 74 4.55 8.49 -3.72
C LEU A 74 4.75 10.00 -3.96
N SER A 75 4.34 10.85 -3.00
CA SER A 75 4.62 12.27 -3.06
C SER A 75 6.12 12.61 -2.90
N GLN A 76 6.97 11.68 -2.45
CA GLN A 76 8.41 11.86 -2.33
C GLN A 76 9.17 11.54 -3.63
N VAL A 77 8.49 11.04 -4.67
CA VAL A 77 9.11 10.77 -5.99
C VAL A 77 9.64 12.08 -6.57
N PRO A 78 10.92 12.14 -6.99
CA PRO A 78 11.50 13.35 -7.59
C PRO A 78 10.79 13.79 -8.86
N ASN A 79 10.75 15.10 -9.13
CA ASN A 79 10.05 15.67 -10.29
C ASN A 79 10.59 15.20 -11.65
N ASN A 80 11.85 14.80 -11.72
CA ASN A 80 12.51 14.27 -12.91
C ASN A 80 12.27 12.78 -13.14
N ARG A 81 11.49 12.11 -12.28
CA ARG A 81 11.09 10.72 -12.44
C ARG A 81 9.63 10.61 -12.82
N ARG A 82 9.35 9.66 -13.72
CA ARG A 82 7.99 9.40 -14.20
C ARG A 82 7.26 8.47 -13.24
N LEU A 83 6.23 8.98 -12.59
CA LEU A 83 5.34 8.23 -11.72
C LEU A 83 4.04 7.88 -12.46
N ILE A 84 3.67 6.61 -12.48
CA ILE A 84 2.36 6.18 -12.98
C ILE A 84 1.63 5.42 -11.88
N THR A 85 0.42 5.86 -11.52
CA THR A 85 -0.43 5.15 -10.57
C THR A 85 -1.51 4.34 -11.29
N ILE A 86 -1.91 3.22 -10.68
CA ILE A 86 -3.06 2.41 -11.07
C ILE A 86 -4.00 2.37 -9.87
N GLU A 87 -5.18 2.94 -10.04
CA GLU A 87 -6.16 3.16 -8.97
C GLU A 87 -7.50 2.54 -9.33
N GLU A 88 -8.26 2.09 -8.32
CA GLU A 88 -9.50 1.35 -8.54
C GLU A 88 -10.71 2.29 -8.62
N GLY A 89 -11.26 2.45 -9.82
CA GLY A 89 -12.53 3.14 -10.07
C GLY A 89 -12.52 4.65 -9.86
N SER A 90 -11.71 5.17 -8.97
CA SER A 90 -11.64 6.61 -8.66
C SER A 90 -10.23 7.04 -8.29
N ARG A 91 -9.91 8.30 -8.55
CA ARG A 91 -8.62 8.88 -8.17
C ARG A 91 -8.53 9.05 -6.65
N GLU A 92 -7.59 8.33 -6.03
CA GLU A 92 -7.33 8.37 -4.59
C GLU A 92 -6.15 9.28 -4.25
N PHE A 93 -5.19 9.45 -5.17
CA PHE A 93 -3.97 10.21 -4.95
C PHE A 93 -4.01 11.59 -5.64
N ASP A 94 -3.57 12.62 -4.92
CA ASP A 94 -3.28 13.93 -5.51
C ASP A 94 -1.77 14.18 -5.51
N LEU A 95 -1.13 13.76 -6.61
CA LEU A 95 0.33 13.75 -6.74
C LEU A 95 0.84 14.76 -7.78
N VAL A 96 -0.06 15.48 -8.43
CA VAL A 96 0.32 16.50 -9.41
C VAL A 96 0.84 17.74 -8.69
N ARG A 97 2.09 18.10 -8.94
CA ARG A 97 2.71 19.31 -8.42
C ARG A 97 2.65 20.41 -9.48
N ARG A 98 2.45 21.64 -9.02
CA ARG A 98 2.44 22.83 -9.89
C ARG A 98 3.51 23.81 -9.45
N ASP A 99 4.10 24.50 -10.41
CA ASP A 99 5.02 25.61 -10.17
C ASP A 99 4.24 26.90 -9.78
N GLU A 100 4.99 27.96 -9.53
CA GLU A 100 4.44 29.29 -9.18
C GLU A 100 3.49 29.87 -10.25
N ASN A 101 3.63 29.41 -11.50
CA ASN A 101 2.80 29.81 -12.64
C ASN A 101 1.62 28.87 -12.88
N GLY A 102 1.38 27.89 -11.99
CA GLY A 102 0.33 26.89 -12.10
C GLY A 102 0.59 25.78 -13.12
N ARG A 103 1.79 25.69 -13.72
CA ARG A 103 2.17 24.65 -14.68
C ARG A 103 2.56 23.37 -13.94
N ILE A 104 2.29 22.23 -14.56
CA ILE A 104 2.67 20.92 -13.99
C ILE A 104 4.20 20.81 -13.96
N ALA A 105 4.75 20.59 -12.75
CA ALA A 105 6.18 20.56 -12.48
C ALA A 105 6.76 19.14 -12.38
N ASN A 106 5.92 18.09 -12.38
CA ASN A 106 6.35 16.69 -12.28
C ASN A 106 5.67 15.81 -13.32
N SER A 107 6.24 14.63 -13.59
CA SER A 107 5.68 13.66 -14.54
C SER A 107 4.85 12.62 -13.81
N VAL A 108 3.55 12.86 -13.68
CA VAL A 108 2.60 11.95 -13.02
C VAL A 108 1.44 11.62 -13.94
N VAL A 109 1.10 10.34 -14.03
CA VAL A 109 -0.07 9.83 -14.76
C VAL A 109 -0.91 8.96 -13.83
N HIS A 110 -2.19 9.27 -13.69
CA HIS A 110 -3.15 8.47 -12.94
C HIS A 110 -3.98 7.61 -13.90
N LEU A 111 -3.87 6.29 -13.80
CA LEU A 111 -4.68 5.34 -14.55
C LEU A 111 -5.76 4.76 -13.65
N LEU A 112 -6.99 4.71 -14.15
CA LEU A 112 -8.14 4.21 -13.39
C LEU A 112 -8.66 2.94 -14.04
N THR A 113 -8.97 1.94 -13.21
CA THR A 113 -9.74 0.78 -13.68
C THR A 113 -11.15 1.19 -14.06
N ARG A 114 -11.71 0.48 -15.03
CA ARG A 114 -13.11 0.67 -15.45
C ARG A 114 -13.76 -0.71 -15.56
N PRO A 115 -14.37 -1.20 -14.49
CA PRO A 115 -15.11 -2.46 -14.55
C PRO A 115 -16.28 -2.34 -15.52
N HIS A 116 -16.49 -3.38 -16.32
CA HIS A 116 -17.58 -3.44 -17.29
C HIS A 116 -18.13 -4.86 -17.34
N GLU A 117 -19.46 -5.01 -17.51
CA GLU A 117 -20.12 -6.30 -17.61
C GLU A 117 -19.64 -7.10 -18.84
N ASN A 118 -19.40 -6.41 -19.96
CA ASN A 118 -18.76 -7.01 -21.12
C ASN A 118 -17.24 -7.15 -20.87
N PRO A 119 -16.70 -8.40 -20.79
CA PRO A 119 -15.27 -8.63 -20.53
C PRO A 119 -14.32 -7.93 -21.54
N ALA A 120 -14.77 -7.75 -22.79
CA ALA A 120 -13.97 -7.09 -23.84
C ALA A 120 -13.77 -5.58 -23.58
N LEU A 121 -14.64 -4.97 -22.77
CA LEU A 121 -14.58 -3.55 -22.40
C LEU A 121 -14.08 -3.33 -20.96
N ASN A 122 -13.82 -4.41 -20.23
CA ASN A 122 -13.38 -4.37 -18.86
C ASN A 122 -11.89 -3.98 -18.79
N ILE A 123 -11.60 -2.81 -18.21
CA ILE A 123 -10.25 -2.33 -17.95
C ILE A 123 -9.92 -2.62 -16.48
N ASN A 124 -9.32 -3.76 -16.25
CA ASN A 124 -8.88 -4.17 -14.92
C ASN A 124 -7.42 -3.75 -14.64
N GLN A 125 -6.96 -4.01 -13.44
CA GLN A 125 -5.63 -3.64 -12.97
C GLN A 125 -4.52 -4.40 -13.72
N ASP A 126 -4.73 -5.68 -14.05
CA ASP A 126 -3.77 -6.49 -14.81
C ASP A 126 -3.50 -5.89 -16.20
N PHE A 127 -4.58 -5.51 -16.91
CA PHE A 127 -4.49 -4.86 -18.21
C PHE A 127 -3.72 -3.52 -18.14
N LEU A 128 -3.92 -2.75 -17.07
CA LEU A 128 -3.22 -1.49 -16.87
C LEU A 128 -1.74 -1.72 -16.52
N LEU A 129 -1.41 -2.73 -15.70
CA LEU A 129 -0.03 -3.08 -15.37
C LEU A 129 0.79 -3.45 -16.61
N GLU A 130 0.26 -4.31 -17.49
CA GLU A 130 0.94 -4.67 -18.75
C GLU A 130 1.20 -3.44 -19.64
N ARG A 131 0.28 -2.48 -19.65
CA ARG A 131 0.43 -1.25 -20.44
C ARG A 131 1.39 -0.25 -19.83
N VAL A 132 1.46 -0.17 -18.49
CA VAL A 132 2.35 0.75 -17.79
C VAL A 132 3.80 0.46 -18.14
N LEU A 133 4.21 -0.80 -18.20
CA LEU A 133 5.59 -1.19 -18.53
C LEU A 133 6.07 -0.65 -19.89
N ARG A 134 5.15 -0.43 -20.84
CA ARG A 134 5.46 0.15 -22.16
C ARG A 134 5.49 1.69 -22.17
N LYS A 135 5.28 2.33 -21.02
CA LYS A 135 5.22 3.80 -20.89
C LYS A 135 6.45 4.38 -20.20
N HIS A 136 7.50 3.58 -20.02
CA HIS A 136 8.76 3.96 -19.38
C HIS A 136 8.54 4.64 -18.01
N PRO A 137 7.87 4.00 -17.04
CA PRO A 137 7.76 4.53 -15.70
C PRO A 137 9.06 4.33 -14.93
N ASP A 138 9.45 5.29 -14.11
CA ASP A 138 10.49 5.09 -13.08
C ASP A 138 9.88 4.48 -11.82
N VAL A 139 8.65 4.90 -11.48
CA VAL A 139 7.92 4.44 -10.31
C VAL A 139 6.49 4.07 -10.70
N ILE A 140 6.03 2.91 -10.23
CA ILE A 140 4.67 2.42 -10.42
C ILE A 140 3.99 2.37 -9.06
N GLY A 141 2.90 3.11 -8.90
CA GLY A 141 2.02 3.04 -7.73
C GLY A 141 0.82 2.13 -8.02
N VAL A 142 0.75 0.97 -7.38
CA VAL A 142 -0.41 0.05 -7.51
C VAL A 142 -1.28 0.20 -6.27
N GLY A 143 -2.48 0.76 -6.41
CA GLY A 143 -3.34 1.13 -5.29
C GLY A 143 -3.56 0.01 -4.28
N GLU A 144 -3.91 -1.18 -4.73
CA GLU A 144 -4.03 -2.35 -3.86
C GLU A 144 -3.82 -3.65 -4.65
N MET A 145 -3.13 -4.60 -4.04
CA MET A 145 -2.91 -5.95 -4.58
C MET A 145 -3.98 -6.90 -4.05
N ARG A 146 -4.86 -7.39 -4.94
CA ARG A 146 -5.99 -8.27 -4.59
C ARG A 146 -6.06 -9.57 -5.38
N SER A 147 -5.45 -9.63 -6.55
CA SER A 147 -5.52 -10.77 -7.47
C SER A 147 -4.17 -11.47 -7.66
N ALA A 148 -4.22 -12.66 -8.27
CA ALA A 148 -3.04 -13.43 -8.60
C ALA A 148 -2.16 -12.71 -9.63
N ALA A 149 -2.79 -12.15 -10.65
CA ALA A 149 -2.07 -11.50 -11.74
C ALA A 149 -1.43 -10.20 -11.25
N GLU A 150 -2.13 -9.41 -10.43
CA GLU A 150 -1.59 -8.21 -9.80
C GLU A 150 -0.35 -8.52 -8.93
N SER A 151 -0.43 -9.59 -8.12
CA SER A 151 0.67 -10.00 -7.26
C SER A 151 1.93 -10.31 -8.06
N LEU A 152 1.83 -11.16 -9.08
CA LEU A 152 2.99 -11.56 -9.88
C LEU A 152 3.44 -10.46 -10.84
N ALA A 153 2.51 -9.77 -11.53
CA ALA A 153 2.86 -8.72 -12.48
C ALA A 153 3.58 -7.53 -11.81
N ALA A 154 3.12 -7.15 -10.62
CA ALA A 154 3.80 -6.10 -9.84
C ALA A 154 5.18 -6.57 -9.35
N ALA A 155 5.30 -7.84 -8.91
CA ALA A 155 6.59 -8.42 -8.54
C ALA A 155 7.56 -8.47 -9.72
N GLU A 156 7.13 -8.94 -10.88
CA GLU A 156 7.95 -8.95 -12.10
C GLU A 156 8.35 -7.53 -12.54
N SER A 157 7.45 -6.56 -12.40
CA SER A 157 7.77 -5.16 -12.69
C SER A 157 8.90 -4.64 -11.80
N SER A 158 8.88 -4.97 -10.52
CA SER A 158 9.95 -4.62 -9.59
C SER A 158 11.27 -5.29 -9.97
N ARG A 159 11.26 -6.57 -10.27
CA ARG A 159 12.45 -7.35 -10.67
C ARG A 159 13.06 -6.90 -12.01
N THR A 160 12.27 -6.29 -12.87
CA THR A 160 12.73 -5.74 -14.18
C THR A 160 13.24 -4.30 -14.08
N GLY A 161 13.47 -3.77 -12.89
CA GLY A 161 14.11 -2.48 -12.65
C GLY A 161 13.17 -1.32 -12.45
N HIS A 162 11.84 -1.56 -12.30
CA HIS A 162 10.89 -0.52 -11.96
C HIS A 162 10.68 -0.49 -10.45
N THR A 163 10.67 0.69 -9.85
CA THR A 163 10.28 0.83 -8.44
C THR A 163 8.77 0.68 -8.31
N VAL A 164 8.33 -0.26 -7.49
CA VAL A 164 6.90 -0.50 -7.26
C VAL A 164 6.53 -0.17 -5.82
N CYS A 165 5.51 0.67 -5.64
CA CYS A 165 4.88 0.91 -4.35
C CYS A 165 3.43 0.39 -4.41
N THR A 166 3.05 -0.46 -3.46
CA THR A 166 1.71 -1.06 -3.45
C THR A 166 1.17 -1.22 -2.03
N THR A 167 -0.14 -1.44 -1.93
CA THR A 167 -0.76 -1.83 -0.65
C THR A 167 -1.35 -3.24 -0.73
N ILE A 168 -1.47 -3.89 0.42
CA ILE A 168 -2.08 -5.21 0.54
C ILE A 168 -2.75 -5.38 1.91
N HIS A 169 -3.83 -6.15 1.96
CA HIS A 169 -4.41 -6.57 3.22
C HIS A 169 -3.62 -7.73 3.83
N SER A 170 -3.00 -7.48 4.99
CA SER A 170 -2.26 -8.47 5.77
C SER A 170 -2.22 -8.08 7.25
N ASN A 171 -1.85 -9.01 8.13
CA ASN A 171 -1.86 -8.84 9.59
C ASN A 171 -0.47 -8.66 10.21
N SER A 172 0.59 -8.74 9.41
CA SER A 172 1.99 -8.48 9.83
C SER A 172 2.88 -8.34 8.60
N CYS A 173 4.10 -7.83 8.77
CA CYS A 173 5.09 -7.79 7.70
C CYS A 173 5.39 -9.19 7.15
N ALA A 174 5.69 -10.16 8.00
CA ALA A 174 6.02 -11.52 7.57
C ALA A 174 4.85 -12.23 6.87
N SER A 175 3.60 -12.04 7.33
CA SER A 175 2.42 -12.62 6.68
C SER A 175 2.11 -12.00 5.32
N THR A 176 2.66 -10.83 5.04
CA THR A 176 2.48 -10.13 3.76
C THR A 176 3.05 -10.94 2.60
N TYR A 177 4.24 -11.48 2.72
CA TYR A 177 4.85 -12.32 1.68
C TYR A 177 4.04 -13.59 1.43
N ARG A 178 3.56 -14.24 2.49
CA ARG A 178 2.67 -15.41 2.36
C ARG A 178 1.35 -15.05 1.68
N ARG A 179 0.83 -13.86 1.96
CA ARG A 179 -0.40 -13.37 1.32
C ARG A 179 -0.19 -13.14 -0.18
N MET A 180 0.91 -12.52 -0.58
CA MET A 180 1.29 -12.32 -1.99
C MET A 180 1.43 -13.67 -2.72
N MET A 181 2.18 -14.60 -2.13
CA MET A 181 2.34 -15.96 -2.65
C MET A 181 0.98 -16.66 -2.82
N THR A 182 0.12 -16.60 -1.80
CA THR A 182 -1.22 -17.22 -1.84
C THR A 182 -2.08 -16.61 -2.95
N LEU A 183 -1.98 -15.32 -3.20
CA LEU A 183 -2.67 -14.68 -4.32
C LEU A 183 -2.13 -15.21 -5.66
N ALA A 184 -0.81 -15.24 -5.84
CA ALA A 184 -0.17 -15.72 -7.06
C ALA A 184 -0.52 -17.19 -7.37
N LYS A 185 -0.55 -18.05 -6.38
CA LYS A 185 -0.92 -19.48 -6.51
C LYS A 185 -2.33 -19.74 -7.05
N ARG A 186 -3.24 -18.78 -6.97
CA ARG A 186 -4.58 -18.93 -7.56
C ARG A 186 -4.57 -19.08 -9.08
N LYS A 187 -3.51 -18.63 -9.73
CA LYS A 187 -3.39 -18.63 -11.21
C LYS A 187 -2.12 -19.34 -11.70
N TYR A 188 -1.04 -19.30 -10.92
CA TYR A 188 0.27 -19.76 -11.36
C TYR A 188 0.70 -21.01 -10.58
N MET A 189 1.06 -22.07 -11.34
CA MET A 189 1.52 -23.36 -10.81
C MET A 189 3.04 -23.33 -10.60
N MET A 190 3.48 -22.56 -9.60
CA MET A 190 4.88 -22.51 -9.15
C MET A 190 4.96 -23.06 -7.72
N SER A 191 6.15 -23.54 -7.33
CA SER A 191 6.38 -23.95 -5.93
C SER A 191 6.29 -22.76 -4.97
N ASP A 192 5.98 -23.02 -3.71
CA ASP A 192 5.91 -22.01 -2.66
C ASP A 192 7.25 -21.29 -2.51
N GLU A 193 8.34 -22.04 -2.60
CA GLU A 193 9.70 -21.54 -2.48
C GLU A 193 10.02 -20.53 -3.59
N VAL A 194 9.75 -20.87 -4.85
CA VAL A 194 9.96 -19.96 -5.98
C VAL A 194 9.12 -18.69 -5.86
N LEU A 195 7.84 -18.83 -5.52
CA LEU A 195 6.96 -17.67 -5.36
C LEU A 195 7.38 -16.79 -4.17
N MET A 196 7.77 -17.38 -3.05
CA MET A 196 8.24 -16.62 -1.89
C MET A 196 9.53 -15.87 -2.21
N GLN A 197 10.48 -16.50 -2.89
CA GLN A 197 11.72 -15.86 -3.33
C GLN A 197 11.43 -14.67 -4.25
N ILE A 198 10.55 -14.85 -5.24
CA ILE A 198 10.11 -13.76 -6.14
C ILE A 198 9.54 -12.58 -5.34
N MET A 199 8.68 -12.85 -4.33
CA MET A 199 8.04 -11.78 -3.56
C MET A 199 9.03 -11.05 -2.66
N VAL A 200 9.98 -11.76 -2.06
CA VAL A 200 11.03 -11.15 -1.21
C VAL A 200 11.95 -10.27 -2.05
N GLU A 201 12.41 -10.75 -3.20
CA GLU A 201 13.24 -9.97 -4.12
C GLU A 201 12.50 -8.73 -4.66
N ALA A 202 11.21 -8.87 -4.97
CA ALA A 202 10.41 -7.78 -5.51
C ALA A 202 10.12 -6.68 -4.50
N TYR A 203 9.88 -7.05 -3.25
CA TYR A 203 9.51 -6.13 -2.18
C TYR A 203 10.44 -6.31 -0.96
N PRO A 204 11.69 -5.85 -1.07
CA PRO A 204 12.62 -5.98 0.05
C PRO A 204 12.14 -5.24 1.31
N ILE A 205 11.34 -4.17 1.15
CA ILE A 205 10.80 -3.42 2.27
C ILE A 205 9.29 -3.63 2.39
N VAL A 206 8.87 -4.10 3.57
CA VAL A 206 7.46 -4.21 3.94
C VAL A 206 7.18 -3.36 5.17
N VAL A 207 6.13 -2.54 5.06
CA VAL A 207 5.63 -1.66 6.13
C VAL A 207 4.29 -2.19 6.61
N TYR A 208 4.15 -2.49 7.88
CA TYR A 208 2.87 -2.90 8.45
C TYR A 208 2.25 -1.77 9.26
N THR A 209 1.01 -1.42 8.91
CA THR A 209 0.22 -0.38 9.59
C THR A 209 -0.99 -0.98 10.29
N LYS A 210 -1.33 -0.45 11.47
CA LYS A 210 -2.53 -0.85 12.24
C LYS A 210 -3.24 0.38 12.77
N GLN A 211 -4.56 0.32 12.81
CA GLN A 211 -5.36 1.20 13.66
C GLN A 211 -5.45 0.55 15.04
N LEU A 212 -5.03 1.29 16.06
CA LEU A 212 -5.08 0.85 17.45
C LEU A 212 -6.48 1.06 18.05
N GLU A 213 -6.67 0.59 19.25
CA GLU A 213 -7.94 0.61 19.97
C GLU A 213 -8.44 2.04 20.22
N ASP A 214 -7.54 2.99 20.45
CA ASP A 214 -7.79 4.45 20.56
C ASP A 214 -8.01 5.15 19.21
N ARG A 215 -8.21 4.37 18.14
CA ARG A 215 -8.35 4.83 16.76
C ARG A 215 -7.12 5.53 16.16
N SER A 216 -6.04 5.66 16.90
CA SER A 216 -4.77 6.13 16.34
C SER A 216 -4.23 5.13 15.31
N ARG A 217 -3.51 5.62 14.31
CA ARG A 217 -2.90 4.79 13.26
C ARG A 217 -1.41 4.85 13.42
N LYS A 218 -0.77 3.68 13.45
CA LYS A 218 0.68 3.56 13.65
C LYS A 218 1.29 2.67 12.57
N ILE A 219 2.50 3.01 12.13
CA ILE A 219 3.37 2.03 11.51
C ILE A 219 3.85 1.12 12.64
N MET A 220 3.39 -0.11 12.64
CA MET A 220 3.72 -1.08 13.69
C MET A 220 5.08 -1.71 13.50
N GLU A 221 5.47 -1.89 12.23
CA GLU A 221 6.74 -2.52 11.90
C GLU A 221 7.18 -2.16 10.49
N ILE A 222 8.49 -2.05 10.29
CA ILE A 222 9.14 -2.02 8.97
C ILE A 222 10.19 -3.12 8.98
N ILE A 223 10.12 -4.02 8.01
CA ILE A 223 11.12 -5.08 7.84
C ILE A 223 11.84 -4.96 6.49
N GLU A 224 13.05 -5.48 6.46
CA GLU A 224 13.78 -5.83 5.26
C GLU A 224 13.74 -7.35 5.08
N GLY A 225 13.17 -7.81 3.95
CA GLY A 225 13.21 -9.22 3.56
C GLY A 225 14.56 -9.52 2.92
N GLU A 226 15.23 -10.54 3.43
CA GLU A 226 16.58 -10.93 2.99
C GLU A 226 16.59 -12.21 2.14
N GLY A 227 15.58 -13.07 2.31
CA GLY A 227 15.47 -14.31 1.55
C GLY A 227 14.38 -15.26 2.05
N TYR A 228 14.31 -16.41 1.40
CA TYR A 228 13.46 -17.52 1.82
C TYR A 228 14.24 -18.82 1.69
N GLU A 229 14.52 -19.47 2.82
CA GLU A 229 15.35 -20.66 2.92
C GLU A 229 14.71 -21.68 3.84
N ASP A 230 14.77 -22.96 3.49
CA ASP A 230 14.25 -24.10 4.29
C ASP A 230 12.80 -23.89 4.78
N GLY A 231 11.95 -23.31 3.95
CA GLY A 231 10.55 -23.03 4.29
C GLY A 231 10.34 -21.84 5.23
N ARG A 232 11.38 -21.04 5.47
CA ARG A 232 11.33 -19.88 6.38
C ARG A 232 11.69 -18.59 5.68
N LEU A 233 10.96 -17.55 6.01
CA LEU A 233 11.27 -16.18 5.63
C LEU A 233 12.44 -15.68 6.48
N ILE A 234 13.50 -15.23 5.83
CA ILE A 234 14.63 -14.53 6.46
C ILE A 234 14.38 -13.04 6.29
N TYR A 235 14.37 -12.32 7.39
CA TYR A 235 14.13 -10.87 7.40
C TYR A 235 14.72 -10.21 8.63
N ARG A 236 14.98 -8.93 8.54
CA ARG A 236 15.42 -8.06 9.63
C ARG A 236 14.32 -7.05 9.96
N SER A 237 14.00 -6.89 11.24
CA SER A 237 13.10 -5.83 11.71
C SER A 237 13.90 -4.53 11.84
N LEU A 238 13.56 -3.52 11.02
CA LEU A 238 14.26 -2.24 11.01
C LEU A 238 13.66 -1.26 12.03
N TYR A 239 12.35 -1.26 12.13
CA TYR A 239 11.59 -0.41 13.08
C TYR A 239 10.39 -1.17 13.61
N LYS A 240 10.08 -0.98 14.89
CA LYS A 240 8.94 -1.60 15.55
C LYS A 240 8.26 -0.64 16.51
N TYR A 241 6.93 -0.63 16.54
CA TYR A 241 6.15 0.07 17.54
C TYR A 241 5.89 -0.87 18.72
N GLU A 242 6.33 -0.49 19.90
CA GLU A 242 6.09 -1.21 21.14
C GLU A 242 5.00 -0.51 21.94
N VAL A 243 3.91 -1.23 22.16
CA VAL A 243 2.85 -0.79 23.07
C VAL A 243 3.36 -0.98 24.49
N ALA A 244 3.43 0.11 25.24
CA ALA A 244 3.83 0.11 26.65
C ALA A 244 2.63 -0.06 27.58
N ASP A 245 1.50 0.53 27.20
CA ASP A 245 0.26 0.49 27.98
C ASP A 245 -0.96 0.56 27.05
N ASN A 246 -2.05 -0.09 27.47
CA ASN A 246 -3.35 -0.08 26.79
C ASN A 246 -4.43 -0.12 27.85
N THR A 247 -4.96 1.05 28.20
CA THR A 247 -5.91 1.25 29.28
C THR A 247 -7.21 1.84 28.78
N ILE A 248 -8.25 1.71 29.58
CA ILE A 248 -9.55 2.36 29.37
C ILE A 248 -9.69 3.41 30.46
N ASP A 249 -10.02 4.65 30.07
CA ASP A 249 -10.24 5.75 31.02
C ASP A 249 -11.59 5.65 31.74
N GLU A 250 -11.85 6.61 32.64
CA GLU A 250 -13.09 6.69 33.42
C GLU A 250 -14.37 6.88 32.57
N ASN A 251 -14.20 7.34 31.32
CA ASN A 251 -15.28 7.52 30.34
C ASN A 251 -15.49 6.31 29.43
N GLY A 252 -14.69 5.26 29.59
CA GLY A 252 -14.73 4.07 28.75
C GLY A 252 -13.95 4.21 27.42
N GLU A 253 -13.16 5.27 27.23
CA GLU A 253 -12.36 5.50 26.05
C GLU A 253 -10.99 4.80 26.15
N PRO A 254 -10.57 4.07 25.11
CA PRO A 254 -9.27 3.40 25.10
C PRO A 254 -8.13 4.40 24.87
N HIS A 255 -7.03 4.21 25.62
CA HIS A 255 -5.78 4.95 25.48
C HIS A 255 -4.63 3.98 25.27
N VAL A 256 -3.91 4.15 24.16
CA VAL A 256 -2.76 3.32 23.84
C VAL A 256 -1.48 4.17 23.89
N VAL A 257 -0.59 3.82 24.79
CA VAL A 257 0.72 4.45 24.93
C VAL A 257 1.78 3.51 24.41
N GLY A 258 2.69 4.01 23.59
CA GLY A 258 3.77 3.24 23.04
C GLY A 258 4.79 4.13 22.33
N ARG A 259 5.84 3.49 21.83
CA ARG A 259 6.90 4.19 21.09
C ARG A 259 7.46 3.35 19.96
N HIS A 260 7.93 4.02 18.91
CA HIS A 260 8.74 3.38 17.89
C HIS A 260 10.16 3.17 18.41
N ARG A 261 10.70 2.00 18.10
CA ARG A 261 12.12 1.68 18.31
C ARG A 261 12.74 1.26 17.00
N LYS A 262 14.04 1.53 16.86
CA LYS A 262 14.88 0.93 15.82
C LYS A 262 15.11 -0.53 16.20
N GLY A 263 15.10 -1.41 15.21
CA GLY A 263 15.48 -2.81 15.41
C GLY A 263 16.94 -2.92 15.85
N ASP A 264 17.23 -3.97 16.60
CA ASP A 264 18.61 -4.28 16.95
C ASP A 264 19.35 -4.74 15.67
N ASP A 265 20.61 -4.31 15.51
CA ASP A 265 21.50 -4.67 14.40
C ASP A 265 21.90 -6.16 14.45
#